data_4af16373377cef7d56e888ec6b92b7cb
#
_entry.id   4af16373377cef7d56e888ec6b92b7cb
#
_cell.length_a   1.000
_cell.length_b   1.000
_cell.length_c   1.000
_cell.angle_alpha   90.00
_cell.angle_beta   90.00
_cell.angle_gamma   90.00
#
_symmetry.space_group_name_H-M   'P 1'
#
loop_
_entity.id
_entity.type
_entity.pdbx_description
1 polymer ?
#
loop_
_entity_poly.entity_id
_entity_poly.type
_entity_poly.pdbx_seq_one_letter_code
_entity_poly.pdbx_strand_id
1 'polypeptide(L)'
;KGKSSGVGGHEVKITRAATRSEVTGSVQLTQAMIDAGEQITITEGGRTVNFKTQAGLNVEQTLNELGIAIKAAGLDVDLIKPEGSSDAEDVDGNMPQFIQIRHKNYGSEHQFQVTTNTAGLLSAQGDVPSWIQNGLDVEGEIAGEEASGRGQVLTGDLGAGVAEDIRIRYTGAKAPEGGVAGTVTFMQNSLQFQVGHNQNHRESISFQSVKAS
;
A
#
# COMPACT_ATOMS: atom_id res chain seq x y z
N LYS A 1 -12.89 -17.87 25.91
CA LYS A 1 -14.17 -18.02 25.16
C LYS A 1 -13.84 -18.18 23.69
N GLY A 2 -14.28 -19.27 23.06
CA GLY A 2 -14.08 -19.46 21.63
C GLY A 2 -14.89 -18.46 20.81
N LYS A 3 -14.26 -17.84 19.81
CA LYS A 3 -14.94 -16.97 18.86
C LYS A 3 -15.72 -17.84 17.88
N SER A 4 -17.04 -17.67 17.78
CA SER A 4 -17.86 -18.33 16.77
C SER A 4 -18.69 -17.29 16.04
N SER A 5 -18.73 -17.38 14.71
CA SER A 5 -19.66 -16.58 13.92
C SER A 5 -21.04 -17.24 13.89
N GLY A 6 -22.11 -16.44 13.89
CA GLY A 6 -23.44 -16.90 13.52
C GLY A 6 -23.48 -17.42 12.07
N VAL A 7 -24.61 -18.00 11.66
CA VAL A 7 -24.78 -18.64 10.35
C VAL A 7 -24.49 -17.70 9.15
N GLY A 8 -24.52 -16.38 9.35
CA GLY A 8 -24.23 -15.36 8.32
C GLY A 8 -22.82 -14.79 8.33
N GLY A 9 -21.98 -15.18 9.27
CA GLY A 9 -20.66 -14.55 9.46
C GLY A 9 -20.75 -13.15 10.09
N HIS A 10 -19.61 -12.49 10.18
CA HIS A 10 -19.47 -11.11 10.65
C HIS A 10 -19.17 -10.19 9.48
N GLU A 11 -19.94 -9.12 9.35
CA GLU A 11 -19.77 -8.13 8.29
C GLU A 11 -18.46 -7.37 8.46
N VAL A 12 -17.79 -7.12 7.35
CA VAL A 12 -16.60 -6.26 7.25
C VAL A 12 -16.98 -5.06 6.41
N LYS A 13 -16.86 -3.88 6.99
CA LYS A 13 -17.06 -2.61 6.30
C LYS A 13 -15.75 -1.90 6.11
N ILE A 14 -15.54 -1.37 4.92
CA ILE A 14 -14.39 -0.53 4.57
C ILE A 14 -14.91 0.87 4.25
N THR A 15 -14.56 1.84 5.06
CA THR A 15 -14.93 3.24 4.88
C THR A 15 -13.92 4.00 4.03
N ARG A 16 -12.64 3.60 4.09
CA ARG A 16 -11.57 4.14 3.26
C ARG A 16 -10.59 3.05 2.86
N ALA A 17 -10.27 2.97 1.57
CA ALA A 17 -9.19 2.12 1.08
C ALA A 17 -7.82 2.74 1.43
N ALA A 18 -6.81 1.91 1.64
CA ALA A 18 -5.44 2.36 1.80
C ALA A 18 -4.92 3.01 0.51
N THR A 19 -4.14 4.08 0.65
CA THR A 19 -3.44 4.72 -0.47
C THR A 19 -1.93 4.65 -0.31
N ARG A 20 -1.20 4.95 -1.38
CA ARG A 20 0.25 5.05 -1.38
C ARG A 20 0.68 6.50 -1.34
N SER A 21 1.88 6.75 -0.85
CA SER A 21 2.56 8.04 -1.08
C SER A 21 2.92 8.14 -2.55
N GLU A 22 2.54 9.24 -3.21
CA GLU A 22 2.79 9.44 -4.63
C GLU A 22 2.95 10.92 -4.99
N VAL A 23 3.72 11.19 -6.01
CA VAL A 23 3.84 12.52 -6.63
C VAL A 23 3.75 12.38 -8.15
N THR A 24 2.91 13.20 -8.75
CA THR A 24 2.80 13.35 -10.20
C THR A 24 3.32 14.72 -10.59
N GLY A 25 4.18 14.79 -11.58
CA GLY A 25 4.65 16.04 -12.14
C GLY A 25 3.52 16.87 -12.74
N SER A 26 3.77 18.14 -12.97
CA SER A 26 2.90 19.06 -13.70
C SER A 26 3.58 19.62 -14.97
N VAL A 27 4.84 19.26 -15.16
CA VAL A 27 5.66 19.63 -16.31
C VAL A 27 6.23 18.36 -16.95
N GLN A 28 6.23 18.30 -18.26
CA GLN A 28 6.83 17.18 -19.00
C GLN A 28 8.35 17.30 -19.02
N LEU A 29 9.04 16.15 -18.90
CA LEU A 29 10.48 16.09 -19.16
C LEU A 29 10.73 16.33 -20.65
N THR A 30 11.44 17.38 -20.98
CA THR A 30 11.74 17.78 -22.35
C THR A 30 13.19 17.46 -22.74
N GLN A 31 13.47 17.35 -24.05
CA GLN A 31 14.85 17.18 -24.53
C GLN A 31 15.77 18.31 -24.06
N ALA A 32 15.27 19.55 -24.00
CA ALA A 32 16.06 20.68 -23.52
C ALA A 32 16.49 20.54 -22.05
N MET A 33 15.64 19.99 -21.18
CA MET A 33 15.99 19.70 -19.80
C MET A 33 17.05 18.61 -19.72
N ILE A 34 16.91 17.55 -20.53
CA ILE A 34 17.87 16.45 -20.60
C ILE A 34 19.25 16.98 -21.03
N ASP A 35 19.29 17.76 -22.09
CA ASP A 35 20.54 18.32 -22.62
C ASP A 35 21.17 19.35 -21.65
N ALA A 36 20.36 20.03 -20.85
CA ALA A 36 20.81 20.92 -19.77
C ALA A 36 21.35 20.18 -18.54
N GLY A 37 21.13 18.88 -18.44
CA GLY A 37 21.60 18.06 -17.32
C GLY A 37 20.69 18.17 -16.09
N GLU A 38 19.39 17.98 -16.28
CA GLU A 38 18.41 17.95 -15.20
C GLU A 38 18.82 16.94 -14.12
N GLN A 39 18.72 17.35 -12.85
CA GLN A 39 18.99 16.48 -11.72
C GLN A 39 17.69 16.07 -11.03
N ILE A 40 17.58 14.79 -10.76
CA ILE A 40 16.47 14.19 -10.05
C ILE A 40 17.03 13.44 -8.85
N THR A 41 16.72 13.91 -7.66
CA THR A 41 17.11 13.26 -6.42
C THR A 41 15.88 12.68 -5.74
N ILE A 42 15.93 11.40 -5.36
CA ILE A 42 14.86 10.72 -4.64
C ILE A 42 15.47 10.11 -3.39
N THR A 43 14.90 10.41 -2.23
CA THR A 43 15.32 9.85 -0.95
C THR A 43 14.15 9.11 -0.29
N GLU A 44 14.38 7.85 0.08
CA GLU A 44 13.41 6.99 0.72
C GLU A 44 14.12 6.04 1.69
N GLY A 45 13.60 5.86 2.91
CA GLY A 45 14.13 4.89 3.88
C GLY A 45 15.61 5.09 4.21
N GLY A 46 16.14 6.31 4.15
CA GLY A 46 17.56 6.63 4.37
C GLY A 46 18.47 6.31 3.18
N ARG A 47 17.93 5.86 2.05
CA ARG A 47 18.65 5.64 0.79
C ARG A 47 18.35 6.78 -0.17
N THR A 48 19.31 7.12 -1.04
CA THR A 48 19.18 8.24 -1.97
C THR A 48 19.68 7.85 -3.35
N VAL A 49 18.89 8.21 -4.37
CA VAL A 49 19.31 8.24 -5.76
C VAL A 49 19.57 9.69 -6.15
N ASN A 50 20.75 9.96 -6.71
CA ASN A 50 21.09 11.21 -7.38
C ASN A 50 21.26 10.91 -8.87
N PHE A 51 20.23 11.18 -9.65
CA PHE A 51 20.25 10.94 -11.08
C PHE A 51 20.42 12.25 -11.82
N LYS A 52 21.37 12.29 -12.74
CA LYS A 52 21.59 13.42 -13.64
C LYS A 52 21.39 12.96 -15.08
N THR A 53 20.54 13.66 -15.81
CA THR A 53 20.31 13.37 -17.22
C THR A 53 21.58 13.59 -18.04
N GLN A 54 21.71 12.85 -19.13
CA GLN A 54 22.86 12.90 -20.03
C GLN A 54 22.43 13.43 -21.40
N ALA A 55 23.11 14.46 -21.90
CA ALA A 55 22.89 14.98 -23.23
C ALA A 55 23.10 13.89 -24.29
N GLY A 56 22.23 13.87 -25.29
CA GLY A 56 22.25 12.86 -26.34
C GLY A 56 21.35 11.65 -26.11
N LEU A 57 20.80 11.47 -24.91
CA LEU A 57 19.73 10.50 -24.67
C LEU A 57 18.38 11.17 -24.96
N ASN A 58 17.44 10.39 -25.49
CA ASN A 58 16.06 10.84 -25.62
C ASN A 58 15.29 10.68 -24.30
N VAL A 59 14.07 11.22 -24.22
CA VAL A 59 13.22 11.18 -23.02
C VAL A 59 13.01 9.74 -22.54
N GLU A 60 12.71 8.81 -23.45
CA GLU A 60 12.44 7.42 -23.09
C GLU A 60 13.68 6.73 -22.52
N GLN A 61 14.83 6.88 -23.16
CA GLN A 61 16.10 6.35 -22.66
C GLN A 61 16.43 6.90 -21.28
N THR A 62 16.24 8.21 -21.09
CA THR A 62 16.46 8.88 -19.79
C THR A 62 15.55 8.32 -18.70
N LEU A 63 14.26 8.10 -18.97
CA LEU A 63 13.33 7.51 -18.02
C LEU A 63 13.69 6.04 -17.72
N ASN A 64 14.16 5.29 -18.70
CA ASN A 64 14.66 3.93 -18.48
C ASN A 64 15.86 3.90 -17.54
N GLU A 65 16.84 4.78 -17.77
CA GLU A 65 18.02 4.89 -16.90
C GLU A 65 17.66 5.34 -15.48
N LEU A 66 16.71 6.28 -15.32
CA LEU A 66 16.21 6.68 -14.02
C LEU A 66 15.55 5.49 -13.29
N GLY A 67 14.72 4.71 -13.98
CA GLY A 67 14.10 3.49 -13.42
C GLY A 67 15.15 2.46 -12.99
N ILE A 68 16.22 2.28 -13.76
CA ILE A 68 17.34 1.39 -13.41
C ILE A 68 18.06 1.93 -12.17
N ALA A 69 18.33 3.23 -12.10
CA ALA A 69 19.00 3.87 -10.97
C ALA A 69 18.20 3.72 -9.66
N ILE A 70 16.87 3.91 -9.71
CA ILE A 70 15.96 3.71 -8.58
C ILE A 70 16.04 2.26 -8.07
N LYS A 71 15.96 1.28 -8.98
CA LYS A 71 16.07 -0.15 -8.65
C LYS A 71 17.43 -0.50 -8.08
N ALA A 72 18.50 0.01 -8.67
CA ALA A 72 19.87 -0.25 -8.22
C ALA A 72 20.16 0.30 -6.82
N ALA A 73 19.57 1.45 -6.46
CA ALA A 73 19.66 2.01 -5.12
C ALA A 73 18.76 1.29 -4.09
N GLY A 74 17.91 0.39 -4.54
CA GLY A 74 17.01 -0.39 -3.68
C GLY A 74 15.94 0.45 -3.00
N LEU A 75 15.48 1.53 -3.65
CA LEU A 75 14.37 2.35 -3.16
C LEU A 75 13.04 1.61 -3.33
N ASP A 76 12.16 1.73 -2.34
CA ASP A 76 10.82 1.14 -2.38
C ASP A 76 9.80 2.07 -3.07
N VAL A 77 10.24 2.67 -4.18
CA VAL A 77 9.38 3.46 -5.06
C VAL A 77 9.43 2.92 -6.49
N ASP A 78 8.37 3.19 -7.24
CA ASP A 78 8.24 2.89 -8.65
C ASP A 78 8.19 4.18 -9.46
N LEU A 79 8.89 4.19 -10.59
CA LEU A 79 8.76 5.21 -11.61
C LEU A 79 7.65 4.79 -12.58
N ILE A 80 6.60 5.59 -12.67
CA ILE A 80 5.51 5.42 -13.63
C ILE A 80 5.73 6.42 -14.75
N LYS A 81 5.92 5.90 -15.95
CA LYS A 81 6.18 6.71 -17.14
C LYS A 81 4.89 7.32 -17.67
N PRO A 82 4.95 8.51 -18.27
CA PRO A 82 3.78 9.15 -18.85
C PRO A 82 3.22 8.38 -20.05
N GLU A 83 1.97 8.65 -20.37
CA GLU A 83 1.30 8.13 -21.57
C GLU A 83 2.15 8.38 -22.83
N GLY A 84 2.23 7.38 -23.68
CA GLY A 84 3.05 7.41 -24.93
C GLY A 84 4.47 6.90 -24.76
N SER A 85 4.90 6.52 -23.57
CA SER A 85 6.16 5.77 -23.37
C SER A 85 5.95 4.29 -23.70
N SER A 86 6.98 3.59 -24.20
CA SER A 86 6.87 2.19 -24.66
C SER A 86 6.46 1.20 -23.57
N ASP A 87 6.77 1.51 -22.32
CA ASP A 87 6.46 0.69 -21.14
C ASP A 87 5.58 1.47 -20.14
N ALA A 88 4.72 2.36 -20.64
CA ALA A 88 3.76 3.04 -19.78
C ALA A 88 2.80 2.01 -19.18
N GLU A 89 2.79 1.90 -17.86
CA GLU A 89 1.86 1.02 -17.15
C GLU A 89 0.58 1.79 -16.82
N ASP A 90 -0.56 1.19 -17.18
CA ASP A 90 -1.85 1.65 -16.69
C ASP A 90 -1.93 1.29 -15.19
N VAL A 91 -1.95 2.32 -14.37
CA VAL A 91 -2.03 2.16 -12.93
C VAL A 91 -3.42 2.60 -12.47
N ASP A 92 -4.17 1.63 -11.97
CA ASP A 92 -5.55 1.85 -11.47
C ASP A 92 -6.52 2.38 -12.55
N GLY A 93 -6.32 2.01 -13.83
CA GLY A 93 -7.19 2.40 -14.94
C GLY A 93 -6.91 3.81 -15.48
N ASN A 94 -5.74 4.40 -15.15
CA ASN A 94 -5.39 5.73 -15.59
C ASN A 94 -3.88 5.85 -15.91
N MET A 95 -3.54 6.22 -17.13
CA MET A 95 -2.16 6.53 -17.51
C MET A 95 -1.86 7.97 -17.12
N PRO A 96 -0.77 8.23 -16.35
CA PRO A 96 -0.42 9.60 -15.99
C PRO A 96 0.05 10.38 -17.23
N GLN A 97 -0.33 11.64 -17.32
CA GLN A 97 0.13 12.54 -18.38
C GLN A 97 1.59 12.98 -18.17
N PHE A 98 2.07 12.93 -16.94
CA PHE A 98 3.40 13.35 -16.51
C PHE A 98 4.12 12.21 -15.79
N ILE A 99 5.40 12.37 -15.55
CA ILE A 99 6.18 11.44 -14.71
C ILE A 99 5.54 11.37 -13.33
N GLN A 100 5.38 10.13 -12.83
CA GLN A 100 4.90 9.89 -11.47
C GLN A 100 5.91 9.00 -10.73
N ILE A 101 6.15 9.32 -9.46
CA ILE A 101 6.85 8.44 -8.52
C ILE A 101 5.86 8.02 -7.46
N ARG A 102 5.79 6.72 -7.18
CA ARG A 102 4.85 6.16 -6.21
C ARG A 102 5.55 5.15 -5.32
N HIS A 103 5.28 5.22 -4.02
CA HIS A 103 5.81 4.23 -3.08
C HIS A 103 5.17 2.87 -3.31
N LYS A 104 5.93 1.77 -3.17
CA LYS A 104 5.43 0.39 -3.37
C LYS A 104 4.45 -0.03 -2.28
N ASN A 105 4.68 0.42 -1.05
CA ASN A 105 3.88 0.06 0.10
C ASN A 105 2.76 1.08 0.35
N TYR A 106 1.64 0.58 0.85
CA TYR A 106 0.47 1.36 1.23
C TYR A 106 0.58 1.84 2.68
N GLY A 107 -0.08 2.95 2.98
CA GLY A 107 -0.30 3.42 4.33
C GLY A 107 0.51 4.62 4.74
N SER A 108 0.24 5.08 5.95
CA SER A 108 0.76 6.32 6.51
C SER A 108 2.23 6.25 6.96
N GLU A 109 2.80 5.06 7.06
CA GLU A 109 4.18 4.86 7.51
C GLU A 109 5.23 5.09 6.41
N HIS A 110 4.79 5.22 5.17
CA HIS A 110 5.66 5.28 4.00
C HIS A 110 5.64 6.65 3.35
N GLN A 111 6.80 7.27 3.27
CA GLN A 111 6.99 8.56 2.62
C GLN A 111 8.35 8.60 1.93
N PHE A 112 8.49 9.51 0.99
CA PHE A 112 9.75 9.79 0.31
C PHE A 112 9.87 11.29 0.01
N GLN A 113 11.06 11.70 -0.37
CA GLN A 113 11.38 13.07 -0.72
C GLN A 113 11.91 13.11 -2.15
N VAL A 114 11.55 14.15 -2.88
CA VAL A 114 12.06 14.41 -4.23
C VAL A 114 12.64 15.81 -4.35
N THR A 115 13.64 15.95 -5.20
CA THR A 115 14.19 17.24 -5.60
C THR A 115 14.50 17.19 -7.09
N THR A 116 14.10 18.21 -7.83
CA THR A 116 14.43 18.38 -9.25
C THR A 116 14.90 19.81 -9.50
N ASN A 117 15.78 20.03 -10.51
CA ASN A 117 16.20 21.38 -10.86
C ASN A 117 15.04 22.17 -11.42
N THR A 118 14.20 21.53 -12.23
CA THR A 118 13.02 22.16 -12.80
C THR A 118 11.82 22.04 -11.87
N ALA A 119 11.26 23.17 -11.47
CA ALA A 119 10.01 23.22 -10.70
C ALA A 119 8.87 22.56 -11.47
N GLY A 120 8.08 21.73 -10.77
CA GLY A 120 6.93 21.05 -11.35
C GLY A 120 7.28 19.73 -12.08
N LEU A 121 8.55 19.38 -12.29
CA LEU A 121 8.90 18.08 -12.85
C LEU A 121 8.53 16.96 -11.87
N LEU A 122 8.97 17.06 -10.62
CA LEU A 122 8.55 16.24 -9.47
C LEU A 122 8.51 17.05 -8.18
N SER A 123 9.44 17.99 -7.99
CA SER A 123 9.42 18.90 -6.83
C SER A 123 8.62 20.16 -7.13
N ALA A 124 7.96 20.73 -6.12
CA ALA A 124 7.15 21.93 -6.27
C ALA A 124 7.99 23.16 -6.64
N GLN A 125 9.24 23.22 -6.20
CA GLN A 125 10.20 24.27 -6.50
C GLN A 125 11.51 23.64 -6.99
N GLY A 126 12.19 24.33 -7.91
CA GLY A 126 13.50 23.90 -8.39
C GLY A 126 14.55 23.92 -7.28
N ASP A 127 15.39 22.90 -7.24
CA ASP A 127 16.48 22.72 -6.29
C ASP A 127 16.07 22.68 -4.81
N VAL A 128 14.76 22.56 -4.53
CA VAL A 128 14.22 22.50 -3.18
C VAL A 128 13.65 21.11 -2.91
N PRO A 129 14.11 20.42 -1.86
CA PRO A 129 13.55 19.12 -1.46
C PRO A 129 12.08 19.25 -1.09
N SER A 130 11.26 18.40 -1.68
CA SER A 130 9.82 18.30 -1.41
C SER A 130 9.51 16.96 -0.76
N TRP A 131 8.99 17.00 0.48
CA TRP A 131 8.44 15.82 1.12
C TRP A 131 7.09 15.48 0.50
N ILE A 132 6.94 14.23 0.09
CA ILE A 132 5.69 13.75 -0.49
C ILE A 132 4.76 13.31 0.63
N GLN A 133 3.48 13.65 0.49
CA GLN A 133 2.47 13.25 1.46
C GLN A 133 2.44 11.74 1.64
N ASN A 134 2.32 11.30 2.88
CA ASN A 134 2.17 9.88 3.21
C ASN A 134 0.90 9.33 2.56
N GLY A 135 0.91 8.03 2.27
CA GLY A 135 -0.31 7.31 1.96
C GLY A 135 -1.28 7.30 3.16
N LEU A 136 -2.44 6.75 2.95
CA LEU A 136 -3.46 6.57 3.99
C LEU A 136 -3.61 5.09 4.32
N ASP A 137 -3.86 4.80 5.57
CA ASP A 137 -4.20 3.45 6.02
C ASP A 137 -5.66 3.12 5.71
N VAL A 138 -5.98 1.85 5.58
CA VAL A 138 -7.35 1.37 5.46
C VAL A 138 -8.14 1.74 6.72
N GLU A 139 -9.40 2.14 6.57
CA GLU A 139 -10.32 2.36 7.68
C GLU A 139 -11.58 1.54 7.50
N GLY A 140 -12.14 1.06 8.62
CA GLY A 140 -13.36 0.29 8.56
C GLY A 140 -13.74 -0.35 9.90
N GLU A 141 -14.75 -1.21 9.83
CA GLU A 141 -15.34 -1.93 10.94
C GLU A 141 -15.31 -3.44 10.69
N ILE A 142 -15.17 -4.21 11.74
CA ILE A 142 -15.30 -5.68 11.72
C ILE A 142 -16.38 -6.06 12.73
N ALA A 143 -17.42 -6.73 12.29
CA ALA A 143 -18.56 -7.11 13.14
C ALA A 143 -19.27 -5.93 13.82
N GLY A 144 -19.25 -4.74 13.20
CA GLY A 144 -19.85 -3.52 13.75
C GLY A 144 -18.99 -2.77 14.78
N GLU A 145 -17.76 -3.22 15.00
CA GLU A 145 -16.79 -2.56 15.88
C GLU A 145 -15.70 -1.88 15.03
N GLU A 146 -15.27 -0.68 15.43
CA GLU A 146 -14.15 0.01 14.81
C GLU A 146 -12.88 -0.83 14.86
N ALA A 147 -12.07 -0.75 13.81
CA ALA A 147 -10.83 -1.51 13.68
C ALA A 147 -9.69 -0.61 13.21
N SER A 148 -8.49 -0.87 13.73
CA SER A 148 -7.30 -0.11 13.38
C SER A 148 -6.70 -0.56 12.07
N GLY A 149 -6.43 0.39 11.17
CA GLY A 149 -5.76 0.14 9.90
C GLY A 149 -4.26 0.38 9.96
N ARG A 150 -3.52 -0.47 9.24
CA ARG A 150 -2.10 -0.28 8.93
C ARG A 150 -1.82 -0.72 7.50
N GLY A 151 -1.52 0.22 6.63
CA GLY A 151 -1.50 -0.05 5.20
C GLY A 151 -2.84 -0.62 4.74
N GLN A 152 -2.81 -1.76 4.10
CA GLN A 152 -4.00 -2.48 3.63
C GLN A 152 -4.62 -3.44 4.68
N VAL A 153 -4.06 -3.50 5.89
CA VAL A 153 -4.50 -4.46 6.92
C VAL A 153 -5.35 -3.76 7.96
N LEU A 154 -6.59 -4.21 8.10
CA LEU A 154 -7.53 -3.82 9.13
C LEU A 154 -7.45 -4.84 10.27
N THR A 155 -7.27 -4.39 11.50
CA THR A 155 -7.13 -5.24 12.69
C THR A 155 -8.16 -4.83 13.72
N GLY A 156 -8.95 -5.79 14.20
CA GLY A 156 -9.88 -5.56 15.32
C GLY A 156 -9.14 -5.29 16.62
N ASP A 157 -9.47 -4.17 17.25
CA ASP A 157 -8.78 -3.68 18.43
C ASP A 157 -9.03 -4.52 19.68
N LEU A 158 -8.17 -4.36 20.69
CA LEU A 158 -8.33 -5.02 21.98
C LEU A 158 -9.65 -4.55 22.64
N GLY A 159 -10.48 -5.51 23.01
CA GLY A 159 -11.80 -5.21 23.58
C GLY A 159 -12.94 -5.10 22.56
N ALA A 160 -12.66 -5.21 21.26
CA ALA A 160 -13.66 -5.23 20.19
C ALA A 160 -14.45 -6.56 20.09
N GLY A 161 -14.67 -7.23 21.22
CA GLY A 161 -15.49 -8.43 21.30
C GLY A 161 -15.07 -9.55 20.34
N VAL A 162 -15.94 -9.87 19.38
CA VAL A 162 -15.68 -10.91 18.38
C VAL A 162 -14.66 -10.50 17.34
N ALA A 163 -14.48 -9.19 17.13
CA ALA A 163 -13.55 -8.62 16.15
C ALA A 163 -12.10 -8.59 16.63
N GLU A 164 -11.87 -8.73 17.95
CA GLU A 164 -10.53 -8.65 18.56
C GLU A 164 -9.54 -9.60 17.92
N ASP A 165 -8.35 -9.08 17.56
CA ASP A 165 -7.24 -9.79 16.88
C ASP A 165 -7.57 -10.33 15.47
N ILE A 166 -8.73 -10.02 14.92
CA ILE A 166 -9.03 -10.37 13.53
C ILE A 166 -8.26 -9.43 12.63
N ARG A 167 -7.52 -9.99 11.68
CA ARG A 167 -6.78 -9.23 10.68
C ARG A 167 -7.31 -9.53 9.29
N ILE A 168 -7.69 -8.47 8.58
CA ILE A 168 -8.25 -8.56 7.23
C ILE A 168 -7.42 -7.66 6.32
N ARG A 169 -6.93 -8.22 5.23
CA ARG A 169 -6.26 -7.43 4.20
C ARG A 169 -7.28 -7.03 3.14
N TYR A 170 -7.47 -5.72 2.97
CA TYR A 170 -8.28 -5.16 1.91
C TYR A 170 -7.37 -4.62 0.78
N THR A 171 -7.54 -5.15 -0.42
CA THR A 171 -6.71 -4.80 -1.60
C THR A 171 -7.46 -3.97 -2.64
N GLY A 172 -8.70 -3.60 -2.36
CA GLY A 172 -9.47 -2.75 -3.27
C GLY A 172 -8.88 -1.34 -3.36
N ALA A 173 -8.87 -0.76 -4.56
CA ALA A 173 -8.38 0.59 -4.80
C ALA A 173 -9.29 1.68 -4.21
N LYS A 174 -10.57 1.35 -3.99
CA LYS A 174 -11.60 2.25 -3.42
C LYS A 174 -12.42 1.49 -2.40
N ALA A 175 -13.01 2.21 -1.44
CA ALA A 175 -14.02 1.62 -0.57
C ALA A 175 -15.19 1.09 -1.41
N PRO A 176 -15.79 -0.08 -1.04
CA PRO A 176 -16.92 -0.61 -1.77
C PRO A 176 -18.11 0.34 -1.68
N GLU A 177 -18.95 0.35 -2.70
CA GLU A 177 -20.21 1.08 -2.67
C GLU A 177 -21.10 0.51 -1.56
N GLY A 178 -21.61 1.37 -0.68
CA GLY A 178 -22.33 0.94 0.54
C GLY A 178 -21.43 0.48 1.69
N GLY A 179 -20.11 0.52 1.53
CA GLY A 179 -19.12 0.25 2.57
C GLY A 179 -18.86 -1.22 2.87
N VAL A 180 -19.75 -2.14 2.50
CA VAL A 180 -19.61 -3.57 2.81
C VAL A 180 -18.62 -4.25 1.87
N ALA A 181 -17.51 -4.72 2.42
CA ALA A 181 -16.46 -5.44 1.67
C ALA A 181 -16.70 -6.96 1.62
N GLY A 182 -17.43 -7.49 2.58
CA GLY A 182 -17.73 -8.92 2.67
C GLY A 182 -18.05 -9.38 4.08
N THR A 183 -18.01 -10.69 4.28
CA THR A 183 -18.21 -11.31 5.59
C THR A 183 -17.06 -12.24 5.95
N VAL A 184 -16.70 -12.27 7.22
CA VAL A 184 -15.73 -13.20 7.77
C VAL A 184 -16.42 -14.24 8.66
N THR A 185 -16.14 -15.52 8.41
CA THR A 185 -16.74 -16.61 9.18
C THR A 185 -15.66 -17.37 9.93
N PHE A 186 -15.88 -17.59 11.22
CA PHE A 186 -15.00 -18.39 12.07
C PHE A 186 -15.61 -19.76 12.31
N MET A 187 -14.86 -20.78 12.02
CA MET A 187 -15.20 -22.14 12.42
C MET A 187 -14.32 -22.54 13.61
N GLN A 188 -14.95 -22.83 14.73
CA GLN A 188 -14.25 -23.35 15.90
C GLN A 188 -14.28 -24.86 15.83
N ASN A 189 -13.14 -25.47 15.49
CA ASN A 189 -12.95 -26.90 15.61
C ASN A 189 -12.51 -27.22 17.03
N SER A 190 -13.43 -27.64 17.89
CA SER A 190 -13.12 -28.13 19.22
C SER A 190 -13.10 -29.64 19.22
N LEU A 191 -12.00 -30.23 19.71
CA LEU A 191 -11.93 -31.66 20.01
C LEU A 191 -12.53 -31.91 21.40
N GLN A 192 -13.49 -32.80 21.49
CA GLN A 192 -14.04 -33.21 22.76
C GLN A 192 -13.39 -34.51 23.19
N PHE A 193 -12.80 -34.50 24.39
CA PHE A 193 -12.21 -35.70 25.00
C PHE A 193 -13.07 -36.15 26.18
N GLN A 194 -13.32 -37.43 26.25
CA GLN A 194 -13.93 -38.03 27.44
C GLN A 194 -12.84 -38.24 28.50
N VAL A 195 -12.92 -37.52 29.61
CA VAL A 195 -11.92 -37.55 30.72
C VAL A 195 -12.38 -38.34 31.91
N GLY A 196 -13.28 -39.29 31.76
CA GLY A 196 -13.77 -40.08 32.89
C GLY A 196 -14.59 -41.29 32.51
N HIS A 197 -14.93 -42.10 33.52
CA HIS A 197 -15.68 -43.37 33.40
C HIS A 197 -17.14 -43.16 32.97
N ASN A 198 -17.71 -41.95 33.18
CA ASN A 198 -19.09 -41.64 32.88
C ASN A 198 -19.20 -40.82 31.58
N GLN A 199 -20.23 -41.11 30.80
CA GLN A 199 -20.49 -40.46 29.49
C GLN A 199 -20.61 -38.91 29.53
N ASN A 200 -20.82 -38.32 30.71
CA ASN A 200 -20.98 -36.88 30.89
C ASN A 200 -19.70 -36.12 31.32
N HIS A 201 -18.58 -36.84 31.52
CA HIS A 201 -17.28 -36.21 31.80
C HIS A 201 -16.55 -35.95 30.50
N ARG A 202 -16.88 -34.80 29.88
CA ARG A 202 -16.25 -34.34 28.63
C ARG A 202 -15.60 -33.01 28.86
N GLU A 203 -14.36 -32.83 28.41
CA GLU A 203 -13.70 -31.56 28.31
C GLU A 203 -13.46 -31.20 26.84
N SER A 204 -13.65 -29.91 26.50
CA SER A 204 -13.44 -29.42 25.16
C SER A 204 -12.13 -28.64 25.12
N ILE A 205 -11.23 -29.03 24.25
CA ILE A 205 -10.01 -28.27 23.96
C ILE A 205 -10.15 -27.65 22.58
N SER A 206 -10.10 -26.34 22.53
CA SER A 206 -10.07 -25.62 21.26
C SER A 206 -8.64 -25.25 20.90
N PHE A 207 -8.21 -25.60 19.70
CA PHE A 207 -6.92 -25.19 19.18
C PHE A 207 -7.13 -24.00 18.26
N GLN A 208 -6.36 -22.92 18.49
CA GLN A 208 -6.23 -21.89 17.49
C GLN A 208 -5.53 -22.47 16.26
N SER A 209 -6.04 -22.15 15.07
CA SER A 209 -5.47 -22.61 13.80
C SER A 209 -3.96 -22.30 13.74
N VAL A 210 -3.15 -23.34 13.75
CA VAL A 210 -1.71 -23.23 13.48
C VAL A 210 -1.56 -23.33 11.97
N LYS A 211 -1.28 -22.21 11.29
CA LYS A 211 -0.81 -22.25 9.92
C LYS A 211 0.64 -22.70 9.93
N ALA A 212 0.92 -23.83 9.30
CA ALA A 212 2.28 -24.15 8.88
C ALA A 212 2.70 -23.14 7.81
N SER A 213 3.83 -22.50 8.03
CA SER A 213 4.53 -21.61 7.08
C SER A 213 5.14 -22.39 5.93
#